data_62e015080d47f5b80aa1e78984d55e92
#
_entry.id   62e015080d47f5b80aa1e78984d55e92
#
_cell.length_a   1.000
_cell.length_b   1.000
_cell.length_c   1.000
_cell.angle_alpha   90.00
_cell.angle_beta   90.00
_cell.angle_gamma   90.00
#
_symmetry.space_group_name_H-M   'P 1'
#
loop_
_entity.id
_entity.type
_entity.pdbx_description
1 polymer ?
#
loop_
_entity_poly.entity_id
_entity_poly.type
_entity_poly.pdbx_seq_one_letter_code
_entity_poly.pdbx_strand_id
1 'polypeptide(L)'
;MYDKCGIVLRIETTTNDVSFFKHHRKVEHRNGPPTRGIAPVKKTIYSLIDLREILLGCNRRYLAHLSALDDFSAGVRALGRLTRPREVDGKTVKGINFFEPGDSALLHALQNPRVNIAGIRRAELLPNLEMFSPDRLSRQLRRLLDIGVIKRIAGTYRYYLTKAGRAATAAAERLKQATIVPAMI
;
A
#
# COMPACT_ATOMS: atom_id res chain seq x y z
N MET A 1 -18.29 0.51 -2.08
CA MET A 1 -18.38 1.98 -2.29
C MET A 1 -19.54 2.26 -3.23
N TYR A 2 -20.34 3.23 -2.92
CA TYR A 2 -21.37 3.74 -3.84
C TYR A 2 -21.53 5.25 -3.69
N ASP A 3 -21.92 5.87 -4.78
CA ASP A 3 -22.27 7.27 -4.86
C ASP A 3 -23.80 7.42 -4.84
N LYS A 4 -24.32 8.40 -4.12
CA LYS A 4 -25.73 8.74 -4.09
C LYS A 4 -25.93 10.13 -4.67
N CYS A 5 -26.44 10.19 -5.89
CA CYS A 5 -26.81 11.41 -6.61
C CYS A 5 -25.67 12.43 -6.79
N GLY A 6 -24.42 12.00 -6.82
CA GLY A 6 -23.26 12.91 -6.92
C GLY A 6 -23.02 13.78 -5.69
N ILE A 7 -23.79 13.58 -4.61
CA ILE A 7 -23.75 14.42 -3.39
C ILE A 7 -23.09 13.69 -2.24
N VAL A 8 -23.34 12.37 -2.11
CA VAL A 8 -22.84 11.58 -0.99
C VAL A 8 -22.05 10.39 -1.51
N LEU A 9 -20.76 10.35 -1.16
CA LEU A 9 -19.91 9.18 -1.35
C LEU A 9 -19.89 8.33 -0.08
N ARG A 10 -20.45 7.12 -0.15
CA ARG A 10 -20.42 6.17 0.98
C ARG A 10 -19.42 5.07 0.73
N ILE A 11 -18.50 4.90 1.68
CA ILE A 11 -17.50 3.84 1.68
C ILE A 11 -17.74 2.96 2.91
N GLU A 12 -17.90 1.66 2.66
CA GLU A 12 -18.08 0.65 3.69
C GLU A 12 -17.01 -0.41 3.53
N THR A 13 -16.37 -0.77 4.63
CA THR A 13 -15.47 -1.91 4.71
C THR A 13 -16.12 -2.99 5.57
N THR A 14 -16.31 -4.16 4.98
CA THR A 14 -16.80 -5.36 5.67
C THR A 14 -15.68 -6.39 5.76
N THR A 15 -15.70 -7.22 6.78
CA THR A 15 -14.76 -8.32 6.93
C THR A 15 -15.42 -9.53 7.58
N ASN A 16 -15.15 -10.71 7.04
CA ASN A 16 -15.58 -11.98 7.62
C ASN A 16 -14.52 -12.59 8.53
N ASP A 17 -13.26 -12.12 8.42
CA ASP A 17 -12.15 -12.57 9.25
C ASP A 17 -11.42 -11.38 9.88
N VAL A 18 -11.64 -11.19 11.17
CA VAL A 18 -11.00 -10.14 11.96
C VAL A 18 -9.58 -10.51 12.40
N SER A 19 -9.19 -11.78 12.35
CA SER A 19 -7.84 -12.25 12.74
C SER A 19 -6.75 -11.69 11.83
N PHE A 20 -7.13 -11.29 10.64
CA PHE A 20 -6.28 -10.60 9.68
C PHE A 20 -5.74 -9.26 10.21
N PHE A 21 -6.56 -8.55 10.97
CA PHE A 21 -6.18 -7.25 11.54
C PHE A 21 -5.43 -7.45 12.84
N LYS A 22 -4.36 -6.70 13.01
CA LYS A 22 -3.54 -6.71 14.22
C LYS A 22 -3.50 -5.34 14.85
N HIS A 23 -3.56 -5.30 16.18
CA HIS A 23 -3.39 -4.09 16.96
C HIS A 23 -2.56 -4.36 18.22
N HIS A 24 -2.12 -3.33 18.90
CA HIS A 24 -1.36 -3.44 20.13
C HIS A 24 -2.32 -3.75 21.28
N ARG A 25 -2.19 -4.92 21.90
CA ARG A 25 -3.04 -5.36 23.00
C ARG A 25 -2.31 -6.24 24.02
N LYS A 26 -2.95 -6.53 25.13
CA LYS A 26 -2.52 -7.55 26.08
C LYS A 26 -2.69 -8.94 25.45
N VAL A 27 -1.61 -9.70 25.40
CA VAL A 27 -1.55 -11.07 24.90
C VAL A 27 -1.36 -11.98 26.10
N GLU A 28 -2.28 -12.92 26.29
CA GLU A 28 -2.19 -13.96 27.30
C GLU A 28 -1.41 -15.14 26.74
N HIS A 29 -0.46 -15.65 27.51
CA HIS A 29 0.36 -16.81 27.17
C HIS A 29 -0.08 -17.99 28.00
N ARG A 30 -0.07 -19.19 27.40
CA ARG A 30 -0.47 -20.42 28.09
C ARG A 30 0.39 -20.75 29.31
N ASN A 31 1.69 -20.44 29.25
CA ASN A 31 2.69 -20.80 30.25
C ASN A 31 3.55 -19.58 30.67
N GLY A 32 2.95 -18.39 30.83
CA GLY A 32 3.73 -17.21 31.22
C GLY A 32 2.87 -15.98 31.54
N PRO A 33 3.47 -14.93 32.09
CA PRO A 33 2.76 -13.69 32.37
C PRO A 33 2.28 -13.04 31.08
N PRO A 34 1.14 -12.33 31.12
CA PRO A 34 0.63 -11.63 29.96
C PRO A 34 1.58 -10.49 29.53
N THR A 35 1.83 -10.38 28.23
CA THR A 35 2.65 -9.32 27.65
C THR A 35 1.82 -8.38 26.78
N ARG A 36 2.29 -7.13 26.60
CA ARG A 36 1.71 -6.22 25.63
C ARG A 36 2.45 -6.34 24.30
N GLY A 37 1.71 -6.54 23.21
CA GLY A 37 2.29 -6.71 21.88
C GLY A 37 1.27 -6.61 20.76
N ILE A 38 1.78 -6.63 19.53
CA ILE A 38 0.94 -6.64 18.32
C ILE A 38 0.39 -8.05 18.10
N ALA A 39 -0.93 -8.20 18.20
CA ALA A 39 -1.62 -9.47 18.04
C ALA A 39 -2.92 -9.31 17.23
N PRO A 40 -3.47 -10.39 16.66
CA PRO A 40 -4.74 -10.36 15.95
C PRO A 40 -5.87 -9.80 16.81
N VAL A 41 -6.81 -9.10 16.17
CA VAL A 41 -8.04 -8.66 16.83
C VAL A 41 -8.84 -9.88 17.26
N LYS A 42 -9.30 -9.91 18.52
CA LYS A 42 -10.15 -10.99 19.02
C LYS A 42 -11.57 -10.84 18.47
N LYS A 43 -12.24 -11.98 18.19
CA LYS A 43 -13.68 -12.03 17.82
C LYS A 43 -14.56 -11.87 19.07
N THR A 44 -14.48 -10.70 19.70
CA THR A 44 -15.25 -10.38 20.91
C THR A 44 -15.85 -9.00 20.80
N ILE A 45 -16.94 -8.75 21.51
CA ILE A 45 -17.59 -7.44 21.54
C ILE A 45 -16.66 -6.33 22.06
N TYR A 46 -15.75 -6.67 22.96
CA TYR A 46 -14.76 -5.72 23.50
C TYR A 46 -13.75 -5.22 22.46
N SER A 47 -13.60 -5.92 21.34
CA SER A 47 -12.72 -5.52 20.25
C SER A 47 -13.39 -4.63 19.21
N LEU A 48 -14.68 -4.31 19.35
CA LEU A 48 -15.43 -3.53 18.35
C LEU A 48 -14.87 -2.11 18.18
N ILE A 49 -14.41 -1.48 19.26
CA ILE A 49 -13.80 -0.13 19.18
C ILE A 49 -12.52 -0.18 18.37
N ASP A 50 -11.61 -1.09 18.70
CA ASP A 50 -10.35 -1.25 17.96
C ASP A 50 -10.59 -1.63 16.50
N LEU A 51 -11.55 -2.52 16.25
CA LEU A 51 -11.93 -2.93 14.90
C LEU A 51 -12.50 -1.76 14.09
N ARG A 52 -13.38 -0.94 14.72
CA ARG A 52 -13.91 0.28 14.09
C ARG A 52 -12.80 1.22 13.66
N GLU A 53 -11.82 1.49 14.51
CA GLU A 53 -10.68 2.37 14.17
C GLU A 53 -9.82 1.78 13.04
N ILE A 54 -9.61 0.49 13.03
CA ILE A 54 -8.89 -0.20 11.95
C ILE A 54 -9.64 -0.06 10.62
N LEU A 55 -10.95 -0.34 10.60
CA LEU A 55 -11.78 -0.25 9.40
C LEU A 55 -11.94 1.19 8.91
N LEU A 56 -12.08 2.14 9.83
CA LEU A 56 -12.05 3.57 9.51
C LEU A 56 -10.72 3.98 8.87
N GLY A 57 -9.61 3.45 9.37
CA GLY A 57 -8.29 3.60 8.74
C GLY A 57 -8.24 3.03 7.33
N CYS A 58 -8.93 1.91 7.05
CA CYS A 58 -9.06 1.36 5.70
C CYS A 58 -9.82 2.32 4.78
N ASN A 59 -10.97 2.83 5.22
CA ASN A 59 -11.76 3.79 4.45
C ASN A 59 -10.98 5.07 4.15
N ARG A 60 -10.26 5.62 5.14
CA ARG A 60 -9.41 6.81 4.94
C ARG A 60 -8.30 6.58 3.93
N ARG A 61 -7.66 5.41 3.94
CA ARG A 61 -6.63 5.07 2.94
C ARG A 61 -7.21 4.95 1.54
N TYR A 62 -8.40 4.37 1.43
CA TYR A 62 -9.09 4.24 0.16
C TYR A 62 -9.52 5.61 -0.39
N LEU A 63 -10.08 6.48 0.43
CA LEU A 63 -10.38 7.87 0.07
C LEU A 63 -9.13 8.63 -0.37
N ALA A 64 -8.03 8.49 0.37
CA ALA A 64 -6.76 9.12 -0.02
C ALA A 64 -6.21 8.60 -1.36
N HIS A 65 -6.49 7.33 -1.70
CA HIS A 65 -6.17 6.79 -3.02
C HIS A 65 -7.01 7.44 -4.11
N LEU A 66 -8.33 7.53 -3.93
CA LEU A 66 -9.23 8.17 -4.88
C LEU A 66 -8.87 9.65 -5.09
N SER A 67 -8.65 10.39 -4.00
CA SER A 67 -8.26 11.81 -4.07
C SER A 67 -6.93 12.02 -4.80
N ALA A 68 -5.99 11.06 -4.71
CA ALA A 68 -4.73 11.15 -5.44
C ALA A 68 -4.89 10.96 -6.95
N LEU A 69 -6.02 10.40 -7.41
CA LEU A 69 -6.33 10.30 -8.82
C LEU A 69 -6.80 11.65 -9.41
N ASP A 70 -7.37 12.53 -8.59
CA ASP A 70 -7.84 13.85 -9.03
C ASP A 70 -6.78 14.94 -8.88
N ASP A 71 -6.08 15.00 -7.75
CA ASP A 71 -5.03 15.99 -7.51
C ASP A 71 -3.68 15.53 -8.06
N PHE A 72 -3.37 16.02 -9.25
CA PHE A 72 -2.17 15.69 -10.00
C PHE A 72 -0.91 16.44 -9.53
N SER A 73 -1.05 17.62 -8.94
CA SER A 73 0.07 18.52 -8.62
C SER A 73 1.02 17.96 -7.55
N ALA A 74 0.46 17.38 -6.50
CA ALA A 74 1.25 16.70 -5.46
C ALA A 74 1.97 15.45 -5.99
N GLY A 75 1.34 14.76 -6.97
CA GLY A 75 1.88 13.58 -7.61
C GLY A 75 3.12 13.87 -8.45
N VAL A 76 3.15 14.93 -9.22
CA VAL A 76 4.31 15.30 -10.06
C VAL A 76 5.55 15.59 -9.20
N ARG A 77 5.38 16.29 -8.09
CA ARG A 77 6.50 16.55 -7.15
C ARG A 77 7.01 15.26 -6.49
N ALA A 78 6.10 14.37 -6.11
CA ALA A 78 6.46 13.06 -5.55
C ALA A 78 7.16 12.19 -6.60
N LEU A 79 6.67 12.18 -7.84
CA LEU A 79 7.26 11.49 -8.97
C LEU A 79 8.73 11.91 -9.17
N GLY A 80 8.99 13.21 -9.30
CA GLY A 80 10.34 13.74 -9.50
C GLY A 80 11.31 13.39 -8.37
N ARG A 81 10.81 13.25 -7.13
CA ARG A 81 11.62 12.82 -5.99
C ARG A 81 11.92 11.31 -5.98
N LEU A 82 10.98 10.48 -6.40
CA LEU A 82 11.11 9.02 -6.36
C LEU A 82 11.86 8.45 -7.57
N THR A 83 11.99 9.20 -8.65
CA THR A 83 12.79 8.82 -9.84
C THR A 83 14.28 9.03 -9.65
N ARG A 84 14.67 9.91 -8.73
CA ARG A 84 16.09 10.21 -8.48
C ARG A 84 16.73 9.10 -7.61
N PRO A 85 18.00 8.74 -7.89
CA PRO A 85 18.76 7.90 -6.98
C PRO A 85 18.83 8.53 -5.59
N ARG A 86 18.85 7.69 -4.56
CA ARG A 86 18.94 8.11 -3.15
C ARG A 86 20.04 7.33 -2.45
N GLU A 87 20.76 8.02 -1.57
CA GLU A 87 21.69 7.36 -0.67
C GLU A 87 20.97 6.88 0.60
N VAL A 88 21.10 5.61 0.91
CA VAL A 88 20.52 4.96 2.10
C VAL A 88 21.59 4.04 2.70
N ASP A 89 21.94 4.26 3.96
CA ASP A 89 22.96 3.47 4.69
C ASP A 89 24.28 3.37 3.91
N GLY A 90 24.76 4.48 3.31
CA GLY A 90 26.00 4.54 2.54
C GLY A 90 25.96 3.80 1.18
N LYS A 91 24.77 3.40 0.71
CA LYS A 91 24.57 2.75 -0.58
C LYS A 91 23.66 3.58 -1.47
N THR A 92 24.05 3.74 -2.73
CA THR A 92 23.18 4.39 -3.72
C THR A 92 22.08 3.43 -4.16
N VAL A 93 20.84 3.79 -3.84
CA VAL A 93 19.63 3.08 -4.25
C VAL A 93 19.07 3.74 -5.50
N LYS A 94 18.90 2.97 -6.58
CA LYS A 94 18.34 3.46 -7.86
C LYS A 94 16.90 3.90 -7.66
N GLY A 95 16.54 5.08 -8.17
CA GLY A 95 15.16 5.56 -8.23
C GLY A 95 14.25 4.67 -9.07
N ILE A 96 12.95 4.94 -9.05
CA ILE A 96 11.96 4.23 -9.86
C ILE A 96 12.01 4.73 -11.30
N ASN A 97 11.95 3.81 -12.23
CA ASN A 97 11.60 4.11 -13.62
C ASN A 97 10.15 3.64 -13.88
N PHE A 98 9.21 4.56 -13.89
CA PHE A 98 7.78 4.26 -14.06
C PHE A 98 7.43 3.68 -15.45
N PHE A 99 8.34 3.75 -16.40
CA PHE A 99 8.18 3.24 -17.77
C PHE A 99 8.93 1.92 -18.01
N GLU A 100 9.80 1.52 -17.08
CA GLU A 100 10.48 0.22 -17.15
C GLU A 100 9.45 -0.89 -16.84
N PRO A 101 9.37 -1.94 -17.67
CA PRO A 101 8.32 -2.96 -17.53
C PRO A 101 8.22 -3.59 -16.15
N GLY A 102 9.35 -3.90 -15.51
CA GLY A 102 9.37 -4.50 -14.18
C GLY A 102 8.89 -3.55 -13.08
N ASP A 103 9.38 -2.30 -13.07
CA ASP A 103 8.93 -1.29 -12.13
C ASP A 103 7.44 -0.97 -12.34
N SER A 104 7.03 -0.81 -13.60
CA SER A 104 5.64 -0.52 -13.98
C SER A 104 4.70 -1.64 -13.52
N ALA A 105 5.00 -2.90 -13.82
CA ALA A 105 4.19 -4.05 -13.42
C ALA A 105 4.06 -4.15 -11.88
N LEU A 106 5.16 -3.96 -11.16
CA LEU A 106 5.16 -4.01 -9.69
C LEU A 106 4.34 -2.87 -9.10
N LEU A 107 4.47 -1.65 -9.62
CA LEU A 107 3.70 -0.49 -9.16
C LEU A 107 2.21 -0.64 -9.47
N HIS A 108 1.87 -1.16 -10.64
CA HIS A 108 0.47 -1.46 -11.01
C HIS A 108 -0.14 -2.49 -10.05
N ALA A 109 0.57 -3.58 -9.73
CA ALA A 109 0.11 -4.56 -8.75
C ALA A 109 -0.09 -3.96 -7.35
N LEU A 110 0.77 -3.01 -6.95
CA LEU A 110 0.66 -2.30 -5.67
C LEU A 110 -0.47 -1.26 -5.63
N GLN A 111 -0.95 -0.80 -6.76
CA GLN A 111 -2.09 0.14 -6.85
C GLN A 111 -3.44 -0.52 -6.67
N ASN A 112 -3.51 -1.84 -6.72
CA ASN A 112 -4.77 -2.56 -6.50
C ASN A 112 -5.45 -2.03 -5.22
N PRO A 113 -6.74 -1.64 -5.27
CA PRO A 113 -7.47 -1.10 -4.12
C PRO A 113 -7.38 -1.98 -2.86
N ARG A 114 -7.35 -3.29 -3.04
CA ARG A 114 -7.16 -4.26 -1.95
C ARG A 114 -5.86 -4.02 -1.17
N VAL A 115 -4.80 -3.59 -1.84
CA VAL A 115 -3.51 -3.28 -1.19
C VAL A 115 -3.63 -2.07 -0.27
N ASN A 116 -4.43 -1.08 -0.64
CA ASN A 116 -4.67 0.11 0.19
C ASN A 116 -5.49 -0.21 1.44
N ILE A 117 -6.38 -1.18 1.37
CA ILE A 117 -7.23 -1.62 2.49
C ILE A 117 -6.44 -2.52 3.44
N ALA A 118 -5.93 -3.60 2.93
CA ALA A 118 -5.38 -4.72 3.71
C ALA A 118 -3.86 -4.80 3.71
N GLY A 119 -3.19 -4.02 2.86
CA GLY A 119 -1.79 -4.24 2.53
C GLY A 119 -1.58 -5.54 1.75
N ILE A 120 -0.35 -5.81 1.33
CA ILE A 120 -0.03 -6.98 0.54
C ILE A 120 1.22 -7.67 1.06
N ARG A 121 1.26 -8.99 0.99
CA ARG A 121 2.45 -9.80 1.27
C ARG A 121 3.17 -10.14 -0.03
N ARG A 122 4.48 -10.42 0.06
CA ARG A 122 5.26 -10.89 -1.09
C ARG A 122 4.63 -12.13 -1.78
N ALA A 123 4.14 -13.08 -0.98
CA ALA A 123 3.50 -14.29 -1.50
C ALA A 123 2.19 -14.00 -2.27
N GLU A 124 1.49 -12.93 -1.93
CA GLU A 124 0.26 -12.49 -2.61
C GLU A 124 0.56 -11.70 -3.91
N LEU A 125 1.75 -11.09 -4.01
CA LEU A 125 2.20 -10.37 -5.20
C LEU A 125 2.75 -11.31 -6.29
N LEU A 126 3.50 -12.32 -5.89
CA LEU A 126 4.28 -13.17 -6.80
C LEU A 126 3.44 -13.81 -7.92
N PRO A 127 2.22 -14.36 -7.67
CA PRO A 127 1.40 -14.95 -8.72
C PRO A 127 0.96 -13.97 -9.82
N ASN A 128 0.95 -12.66 -9.51
CA ASN A 128 0.53 -11.61 -10.46
C ASN A 128 1.71 -10.96 -11.19
N LEU A 129 2.93 -11.47 -10.98
CA LEU A 129 4.17 -10.87 -11.49
C LEU A 129 5.07 -11.94 -12.11
N GLU A 130 4.63 -12.52 -13.24
CA GLU A 130 5.30 -13.63 -13.94
C GLU A 130 6.78 -13.37 -14.25
N MET A 131 7.16 -12.10 -14.49
CA MET A 131 8.52 -11.68 -14.77
C MET A 131 9.45 -11.65 -13.55
N PHE A 132 8.95 -11.93 -12.35
CA PHE A 132 9.72 -11.87 -11.11
C PHE A 132 9.96 -13.23 -10.49
N SER A 133 11.23 -13.57 -10.27
CA SER A 133 11.56 -14.62 -9.31
C SER A 133 11.34 -14.13 -7.87
N PRO A 134 11.15 -15.04 -6.89
CA PRO A 134 10.96 -14.67 -5.47
C PRO A 134 12.07 -13.77 -4.94
N ASP A 135 13.31 -14.01 -5.33
CA ASP A 135 14.47 -13.22 -4.88
C ASP A 135 14.53 -11.86 -5.54
N ARG A 136 14.22 -11.79 -6.84
CA ARG A 136 14.12 -10.52 -7.57
C ARG A 136 13.03 -9.65 -6.94
N LEU A 137 11.85 -10.21 -6.66
CA LEU A 137 10.75 -9.48 -6.02
C LEU A 137 11.14 -8.98 -4.63
N SER A 138 11.85 -9.80 -3.82
CA SER A 138 12.31 -9.39 -2.49
C SER A 138 13.25 -8.20 -2.56
N ARG A 139 14.21 -8.21 -3.50
CA ARG A 139 15.14 -7.09 -3.73
C ARG A 139 14.42 -5.83 -4.18
N GLN A 140 13.44 -5.95 -5.06
CA GLN A 140 12.64 -4.81 -5.51
C GLN A 140 11.77 -4.23 -4.39
N LEU A 141 11.12 -5.07 -3.57
CA LEU A 141 10.36 -4.59 -2.41
C LEU A 141 11.28 -3.87 -1.40
N ARG A 142 12.50 -4.37 -1.18
CA ARG A 142 13.49 -3.68 -0.35
C ARG A 142 13.84 -2.32 -0.93
N ARG A 143 14.13 -2.24 -2.24
CA ARG A 143 14.39 -0.97 -2.93
C ARG A 143 13.23 0.01 -2.77
N LEU A 144 11.97 -0.44 -2.95
CA LEU A 144 10.79 0.43 -2.79
C LEU A 144 10.61 0.92 -1.35
N LEU A 145 11.02 0.14 -0.34
CA LEU A 145 11.08 0.58 1.06
C LEU A 145 12.11 1.67 1.24
N ASP A 146 13.33 1.45 0.76
CA ASP A 146 14.48 2.34 0.94
C ASP A 146 14.25 3.71 0.30
N ILE A 147 13.57 3.76 -0.86
CA ILE A 147 13.19 5.04 -1.50
C ILE A 147 11.88 5.64 -0.97
N GLY A 148 11.15 4.91 -0.12
CA GLY A 148 9.96 5.42 0.56
C GLY A 148 8.66 5.36 -0.25
N VAL A 149 8.57 4.51 -1.26
CA VAL A 149 7.33 4.26 -2.03
C VAL A 149 6.35 3.42 -1.25
N ILE A 150 6.86 2.40 -0.58
CA ILE A 150 6.09 1.54 0.30
C ILE A 150 6.59 1.64 1.73
N LYS A 151 5.77 1.21 2.67
CA LYS A 151 6.15 0.99 4.06
C LYS A 151 5.74 -0.40 4.49
N ARG A 152 6.50 -0.99 5.40
CA ARG A 152 6.18 -2.26 6.05
C ARG A 152 5.63 -2.00 7.45
N ILE A 153 4.58 -2.68 7.84
CA ILE A 153 4.05 -2.61 9.21
C ILE A 153 4.89 -3.53 10.10
N ALA A 154 5.38 -2.99 11.20
CA ALA A 154 6.13 -3.75 12.20
C ALA A 154 5.34 -4.98 12.69
N GLY A 155 6.03 -6.09 12.93
CA GLY A 155 5.39 -7.35 13.34
C GLY A 155 4.52 -8.02 12.26
N THR A 156 4.53 -7.50 11.03
CA THR A 156 3.84 -8.10 9.89
C THR A 156 4.74 -8.17 8.67
N TYR A 157 4.41 -9.04 7.72
CA TYR A 157 5.06 -9.09 6.41
C TYR A 157 4.24 -8.35 5.35
N ARG A 158 3.46 -7.32 5.78
CA ARG A 158 2.57 -6.57 4.89
C ARG A 158 3.17 -5.22 4.52
N TYR A 159 3.04 -4.91 3.25
CA TYR A 159 3.47 -3.67 2.63
C TYR A 159 2.27 -2.83 2.26
N TYR A 160 2.40 -1.51 2.41
CA TYR A 160 1.41 -0.51 2.02
C TYR A 160 2.10 0.59 1.21
N LEU A 161 1.42 1.15 0.23
CA LEU A 161 1.88 2.37 -0.42
C LEU A 161 1.91 3.54 0.59
N THR A 162 2.98 4.31 0.57
CA THR A 162 3.03 5.58 1.30
C THR A 162 2.15 6.64 0.62
N LYS A 163 1.91 7.77 1.28
CA LYS A 163 1.21 8.91 0.66
C LYS A 163 1.94 9.38 -0.62
N ALA A 164 3.27 9.50 -0.54
CA ALA A 164 4.10 9.86 -1.69
C ALA A 164 4.09 8.79 -2.79
N GLY A 165 4.15 7.51 -2.42
CA GLY A 165 4.06 6.40 -3.37
C GLY A 165 2.74 6.41 -4.13
N ARG A 166 1.59 6.55 -3.44
CA ARG A 166 0.28 6.64 -4.08
C ARG A 166 0.18 7.82 -5.04
N ALA A 167 0.56 9.01 -4.61
CA ALA A 167 0.51 10.21 -5.43
C ALA A 167 1.39 10.09 -6.68
N ALA A 168 2.62 9.58 -6.54
CA ALA A 168 3.54 9.41 -7.66
C ALA A 168 3.08 8.35 -8.66
N THR A 169 2.58 7.21 -8.19
CA THR A 169 2.07 6.15 -9.08
C THR A 169 0.82 6.59 -9.83
N ALA A 170 -0.10 7.31 -9.18
CA ALA A 170 -1.27 7.87 -9.84
C ALA A 170 -0.88 8.91 -10.90
N ALA A 171 0.09 9.78 -10.60
CA ALA A 171 0.58 10.77 -11.55
C ALA A 171 1.28 10.11 -12.76
N ALA A 172 2.09 9.09 -12.52
CA ALA A 172 2.78 8.37 -13.59
C ALA A 172 1.79 7.67 -14.54
N GLU A 173 0.76 7.05 -13.99
CA GLU A 173 -0.29 6.39 -14.79
C GLU A 173 -1.06 7.40 -15.65
N ARG A 174 -1.43 8.54 -15.08
CA ARG A 174 -2.07 9.62 -15.83
C ARG A 174 -1.19 10.17 -16.95
N LEU A 175 0.10 10.39 -16.69
CA LEU A 175 1.04 10.82 -17.72
C LEU A 175 1.12 9.80 -18.84
N LYS A 176 1.19 8.51 -18.49
CA LYS A 176 1.22 7.43 -19.47
C LYS A 176 -0.03 7.41 -20.36
N GLN A 177 -1.21 7.49 -19.74
CA GLN A 177 -2.49 7.45 -20.45
C GLN A 177 -2.78 8.72 -21.26
N ALA A 178 -2.45 9.89 -20.71
CA ALA A 178 -2.79 11.17 -21.34
C ALA A 178 -1.78 11.62 -22.41
N THR A 179 -0.52 11.19 -22.31
CA THR A 179 0.56 11.73 -23.15
C THR A 179 1.20 10.67 -24.04
N ILE A 180 1.48 9.49 -23.50
CA ILE A 180 2.27 8.47 -24.21
C ILE A 180 1.37 7.61 -25.11
N VAL A 181 0.27 7.11 -24.56
CA VAL A 181 -0.65 6.26 -25.34
C VAL A 181 -1.23 6.97 -26.56
N PRO A 182 -1.76 8.22 -26.44
CA PRO A 182 -2.23 8.96 -27.63
C PRO A 182 -1.14 9.28 -28.65
N ALA A 183 0.11 9.42 -28.23
CA ALA A 183 1.24 9.69 -29.16
C ALA A 183 1.72 8.44 -29.92
N MET A 184 1.24 7.26 -29.54
CA MET A 184 1.59 5.97 -30.19
C MET A 184 0.50 5.46 -31.13
N ILE A 185 -0.67 6.14 -31.20
CA ILE A 185 -1.77 5.87 -32.14
C ILE A 185 -1.67 6.83 -33.32
#